data_2e7e050361950d4a188453469418929f
#
_entry.id   2e7e050361950d4a188453469418929f
#
_cell.length_a   1.000
_cell.length_b   1.000
_cell.length_c   1.000
_cell.angle_alpha   90.00
_cell.angle_beta   90.00
_cell.angle_gamma   90.00
#
_symmetry.space_group_name_H-M   'P 1'
#
loop_
_entity.id
_entity.type
_entity.pdbx_description
1 polymer ?
#
loop_
_entity_poly.entity_id
_entity_poly.type
_entity_poly.pdbx_seq_one_letter_code
_entity_poly.pdbx_strand_id
1 'polypeptide(L)'
;LPTAGNMAFMLMAVIMPLAGTLKETVHVPGRIFSVAPFAVEAIPRLFARNERLVCHFESERGPFVAVMVGAILVSSVATVWDGLVIPPYASSIRRKSFAGQNISLERCGEMARFNMGSTVILLLPDGMAEFDELQPQQVVNVGQRLGHLIR
;
A
#
# COMPACT_ATOMS: atom_id res chain seq x y z
N LEU A 1 -18.96 -25.53 25.59
CA LEU A 1 -17.76 -24.96 24.93
C LEU A 1 -18.24 -24.19 23.71
N PRO A 2 -18.04 -22.87 23.61
CA PRO A 2 -18.40 -22.13 22.41
C PRO A 2 -17.46 -22.56 21.28
N THR A 3 -18.05 -23.01 20.19
CA THR A 3 -17.39 -23.29 18.93
C THR A 3 -16.69 -22.03 18.44
N ALA A 4 -15.40 -22.16 18.12
CA ALA A 4 -14.63 -21.09 17.50
C ALA A 4 -15.35 -20.68 16.21
N GLY A 5 -16.00 -19.52 16.24
CA GLY A 5 -16.61 -18.93 15.07
C GLY A 5 -15.52 -18.71 14.02
N ASN A 6 -15.75 -19.14 12.81
CA ASN A 6 -14.93 -18.85 11.65
C ASN A 6 -14.82 -17.33 11.49
N MET A 7 -13.75 -16.75 12.04
CA MET A 7 -13.40 -15.37 11.77
C MET A 7 -12.79 -15.39 10.37
N ALA A 8 -13.62 -15.11 9.35
CA ALA A 8 -13.15 -14.90 7.99
C ALA A 8 -12.25 -13.67 7.99
N PHE A 9 -10.94 -13.89 7.99
CA PHE A 9 -9.97 -12.81 7.77
C PHE A 9 -10.13 -12.36 6.32
N MET A 10 -10.65 -11.16 6.13
CA MET A 10 -10.76 -10.54 4.81
C MET A 10 -9.37 -10.07 4.40
N LEU A 11 -8.63 -10.93 3.73
CA LEU A 11 -7.34 -10.58 3.12
C LEU A 11 -7.59 -9.58 1.99
N MET A 12 -7.05 -8.39 2.09
CA MET A 12 -7.13 -7.38 1.05
C MET A 12 -5.84 -7.37 0.23
N ALA A 13 -5.91 -7.91 -0.97
CA ALA A 13 -4.81 -7.85 -1.92
C ALA A 13 -4.60 -6.41 -2.41
N VAL A 14 -3.35 -6.01 -2.48
CA VAL A 14 -2.89 -4.78 -3.15
C VAL A 14 -2.25 -5.18 -4.46
N ILE A 15 -2.78 -4.68 -5.57
CA ILE A 15 -2.28 -4.97 -6.91
C ILE A 15 -1.45 -3.82 -7.46
N MET A 16 -0.54 -4.16 -8.35
CA MET A 16 0.30 -3.19 -9.04
C MET A 16 -0.52 -2.28 -9.96
N PRO A 17 -0.40 -0.96 -9.85
CA PRO A 17 -1.10 -0.03 -10.75
C PRO A 17 -0.53 -0.05 -12.17
N LEU A 18 0.77 -0.27 -12.29
CA LEU A 18 1.50 -0.44 -13.55
C LEU A 18 2.66 -1.41 -13.33
N ALA A 19 3.18 -1.98 -14.42
CA ALA A 19 4.35 -2.84 -14.35
C ALA A 19 5.57 -2.05 -13.85
N GLY A 20 6.38 -2.66 -12.99
CA GLY A 20 7.57 -2.00 -12.46
C GLY A 20 8.49 -2.93 -11.68
N THR A 21 9.73 -2.49 -11.55
CA THR A 21 10.79 -3.18 -10.81
C THR A 21 11.02 -2.51 -9.46
N LEU A 22 10.95 -3.28 -8.39
CA LEU A 22 11.19 -2.80 -7.03
C LEU A 22 12.65 -2.37 -6.86
N LYS A 23 12.86 -1.17 -6.34
CA LYS A 23 14.18 -0.60 -6.06
C LYS A 23 14.52 -0.56 -4.58
N GLU A 24 13.60 -0.09 -3.77
CA GLU A 24 13.80 0.09 -2.33
C GLU A 24 12.46 -0.02 -1.61
N THR A 25 12.51 -0.49 -0.38
CA THR A 25 11.43 -0.29 0.58
C THR A 25 11.91 0.51 1.78
N VAL A 26 11.03 1.37 2.31
CA VAL A 26 11.28 2.13 3.52
C VAL A 26 10.15 1.85 4.51
N HIS A 27 10.46 1.14 5.59
CA HIS A 27 9.55 0.92 6.69
C HIS A 27 9.67 2.10 7.68
N VAL A 28 8.63 2.90 7.75
CA VAL A 28 8.58 4.10 8.59
C VAL A 28 7.76 3.80 9.84
N PRO A 29 8.36 3.90 11.04
CA PRO A 29 7.63 3.69 12.29
C PRO A 29 6.54 4.74 12.48
N GLY A 30 5.50 4.37 13.22
CA GLY A 30 4.40 5.28 13.45
C GLY A 30 3.38 4.76 14.44
N ARG A 31 2.25 5.42 14.48
CA ARG A 31 1.05 4.98 15.19
C ARG A 31 0.22 4.06 14.30
N ILE A 32 -0.80 3.49 14.86
CA ILE A 32 -1.77 2.64 14.14
C ILE A 32 -3.19 3.19 14.35
N PHE A 33 -3.37 4.50 14.12
CA PHE A 33 -4.70 5.11 14.19
C PHE A 33 -5.65 4.46 13.19
N SER A 34 -6.93 4.45 13.51
CA SER A 34 -7.96 4.07 12.53
C SER A 34 -7.90 4.99 11.31
N VAL A 35 -8.08 4.43 10.11
CA VAL A 35 -8.19 5.19 8.85
C VAL A 35 -9.64 5.42 8.44
N ALA A 36 -10.59 5.17 9.33
CA ALA A 36 -12.00 5.50 9.09
C ALA A 36 -12.21 7.01 8.90
N PRO A 37 -13.21 7.45 8.13
CA PRO A 37 -13.42 8.88 7.80
C PRO A 37 -13.38 9.79 9.02
N PHE A 38 -14.08 9.44 10.09
CA PHE A 38 -14.09 10.24 11.33
C PHE A 38 -12.69 10.45 11.95
N ALA A 39 -11.81 9.46 11.85
CA ALA A 39 -10.46 9.56 12.39
C ALA A 39 -9.57 10.43 11.49
N VAL A 40 -9.75 10.33 10.17
CA VAL A 40 -9.03 11.15 9.18
C VAL A 40 -9.38 12.62 9.36
N GLU A 41 -10.64 12.94 9.65
CA GLU A 41 -11.10 14.31 9.92
C GLU A 41 -10.57 14.84 11.26
N ALA A 42 -10.56 14.00 12.31
CA ALA A 42 -10.20 14.40 13.67
C ALA A 42 -8.69 14.49 13.90
N ILE A 43 -7.86 13.73 13.18
CA ILE A 43 -6.43 13.60 13.43
C ILE A 43 -5.62 14.26 12.32
N PRO A 44 -5.02 15.45 12.57
CA PRO A 44 -4.20 16.11 11.55
C PRO A 44 -3.04 15.24 11.08
N ARG A 45 -2.84 15.16 9.76
CA ARG A 45 -1.77 14.41 9.11
C ARG A 45 -1.75 12.92 9.47
N LEU A 46 -2.90 12.29 9.68
CA LEU A 46 -3.05 10.92 10.15
C LEU A 46 -2.18 9.93 9.36
N PHE A 47 -2.28 9.93 8.02
CA PHE A 47 -1.52 9.01 7.17
C PHE A 47 0.00 9.17 7.29
N ALA A 48 0.49 10.40 7.54
CA ALA A 48 1.90 10.64 7.78
C ALA A 48 2.36 10.24 9.19
N ARG A 49 1.42 9.98 10.10
CA ARG A 49 1.69 9.57 11.49
C ARG A 49 1.56 8.08 11.70
N ASN A 50 0.81 7.39 10.83
CA ASN A 50 0.67 5.94 10.91
C ASN A 50 1.91 5.23 10.39
N GLU A 51 2.19 4.07 10.99
CA GLU A 51 3.22 3.15 10.52
C GLU A 51 2.93 2.75 9.08
N ARG A 52 3.94 2.74 8.22
CA ARG A 52 3.76 2.53 6.81
C ARG A 52 4.98 1.92 6.13
N LEU A 53 4.72 1.20 5.08
CA LEU A 53 5.74 0.69 4.17
C LEU A 53 5.67 1.48 2.86
N VAL A 54 6.78 2.13 2.52
CA VAL A 54 6.95 2.90 1.28
C VAL A 54 7.72 2.03 0.30
N CYS A 55 7.16 1.75 -0.87
CA CYS A 55 7.75 0.91 -1.90
C CYS A 55 8.05 1.77 -3.13
N HIS A 56 9.34 1.87 -3.47
CA HIS A 56 9.82 2.60 -4.64
C HIS A 56 9.99 1.65 -5.82
N PHE A 57 9.35 1.96 -6.91
CA PHE A 57 9.41 1.20 -8.15
C PHE A 57 9.96 2.04 -9.30
N GLU A 58 10.57 1.38 -10.25
CA GLU A 58 10.94 1.93 -11.56
C GLU A 58 10.11 1.23 -12.62
N SER A 59 9.48 2.00 -13.50
CA SER A 59 8.73 1.51 -14.65
C SER A 59 9.34 2.03 -15.95
N GLU A 60 8.87 1.54 -17.09
CA GLU A 60 9.24 2.10 -18.41
C GLU A 60 8.88 3.58 -18.58
N ARG A 61 7.98 4.09 -17.74
CA ARG A 61 7.50 5.48 -17.72
C ARG A 61 8.17 6.35 -16.67
N GLY A 62 9.10 5.78 -15.91
CA GLY A 62 9.79 6.42 -14.80
C GLY A 62 9.40 5.90 -13.42
N PRO A 63 9.92 6.51 -12.36
CA PRO A 63 9.72 6.04 -11.00
C PRO A 63 8.30 6.30 -10.50
N PHE A 64 7.81 5.43 -9.63
CA PHE A 64 6.59 5.66 -8.87
C PHE A 64 6.69 5.05 -7.47
N VAL A 65 5.81 5.47 -6.59
CA VAL A 65 5.82 5.03 -5.19
C VAL A 65 4.44 4.55 -4.77
N ALA A 66 4.39 3.37 -4.16
CA ALA A 66 3.21 2.88 -3.47
C ALA A 66 3.46 2.90 -1.95
N VAL A 67 2.60 3.56 -1.19
CA VAL A 67 2.69 3.62 0.27
C VAL A 67 1.55 2.82 0.87
N MET A 68 1.89 1.78 1.61
CA MET A 68 0.94 0.97 2.36
C MET A 68 0.89 1.46 3.80
N VAL A 69 -0.24 2.04 4.20
CA VAL A 69 -0.42 2.64 5.53
C VAL A 69 -1.13 1.66 6.44
N GLY A 70 -0.49 1.33 7.57
CA GLY A 70 -1.08 0.51 8.62
C GLY A 70 -2.18 1.23 9.41
N ALA A 71 -3.07 0.46 10.03
CA ALA A 71 -4.14 0.98 10.88
C ALA A 71 -4.50 -0.01 11.99
N ILE A 72 -5.28 0.42 12.98
CA ILE A 72 -5.55 -0.32 14.23
C ILE A 72 -6.14 -1.73 14.03
N LEU A 73 -6.92 -1.92 12.98
CA LEU A 73 -7.50 -3.23 12.63
C LEU A 73 -6.65 -3.99 11.61
N VAL A 74 -5.58 -3.37 11.09
CA VAL A 74 -4.76 -3.84 9.97
C VAL A 74 -3.33 -4.02 10.41
N SER A 75 -3.12 -4.61 11.52
CA SER A 75 -1.78 -4.74 12.11
C SER A 75 -0.77 -5.54 11.27
N SER A 76 -1.05 -5.80 9.97
CA SER A 76 -0.08 -6.50 9.16
C SER A 76 -0.07 -6.09 7.68
N VAL A 77 1.14 -5.92 7.17
CA VAL A 77 1.46 -5.74 5.76
C VAL A 77 2.40 -6.87 5.36
N ALA A 78 1.98 -7.67 4.41
CA ALA A 78 2.83 -8.69 3.79
C ALA A 78 3.05 -8.35 2.32
N THR A 79 4.28 -8.53 1.83
CA THR A 79 4.64 -8.31 0.43
C THR A 79 4.99 -9.63 -0.24
N VAL A 80 4.85 -9.71 -1.58
CA VAL A 80 5.16 -10.93 -2.32
C VAL A 80 6.67 -11.23 -2.36
N TRP A 81 7.52 -10.24 -2.07
CA TRP A 81 8.99 -10.38 -2.12
C TRP A 81 9.64 -10.55 -0.75
N ASP A 82 8.99 -10.17 0.34
CA ASP A 82 9.58 -10.19 1.69
C ASP A 82 8.68 -10.89 2.73
N GLY A 83 7.50 -11.36 2.29
CA GLY A 83 6.52 -11.94 3.21
C GLY A 83 5.99 -10.90 4.20
N LEU A 84 5.81 -11.29 5.46
CA LEU A 84 5.29 -10.42 6.51
C LEU A 84 6.34 -9.37 6.92
N VAL A 85 6.05 -8.10 6.62
CA VAL A 85 6.93 -6.95 6.92
C VAL A 85 6.49 -6.22 8.19
N ILE A 86 5.17 -6.08 8.40
CA ILE A 86 4.57 -5.50 9.60
C ILE A 86 3.57 -6.52 10.15
N PRO A 87 3.62 -6.94 11.42
CA PRO A 87 4.71 -6.76 12.38
C PRO A 87 6.00 -7.49 11.98
N PRO A 88 7.14 -7.24 12.60
CA PRO A 88 7.30 -6.43 13.80
C PRO A 88 7.23 -4.94 13.53
N TYR A 89 6.62 -4.19 14.45
CA TYR A 89 6.57 -2.73 14.38
C TYR A 89 7.98 -2.14 14.44
N ALA A 90 8.22 -1.12 13.62
CA ALA A 90 9.52 -0.51 13.57
C ALA A 90 9.73 0.48 14.74
N SER A 91 10.89 0.42 15.38
CA SER A 91 11.32 1.43 16.36
C SER A 91 12.12 2.57 15.72
N SER A 92 12.61 2.36 14.50
CA SER A 92 13.37 3.32 13.68
C SER A 92 13.05 3.10 12.21
N ILE A 93 13.38 4.08 11.37
CA ILE A 93 13.25 3.93 9.91
C ILE A 93 14.19 2.82 9.43
N ARG A 94 13.64 1.85 8.71
CA ARG A 94 14.38 0.76 8.09
C ARG A 94 14.30 0.88 6.58
N ARG A 95 15.45 0.95 5.93
CA ARG A 95 15.57 0.95 4.47
C ARG A 95 16.11 -0.39 4.01
N LYS A 96 15.53 -0.94 2.95
CA LYS A 96 16.00 -2.17 2.31
C LYS A 96 16.09 -1.95 0.82
N SER A 97 17.32 -2.02 0.29
CA SER A 97 17.56 -1.95 -1.15
C SER A 97 17.34 -3.32 -1.80
N PHE A 98 16.72 -3.29 -2.98
CA PHE A 98 16.52 -4.45 -3.84
C PHE A 98 17.28 -4.31 -5.16
N ALA A 99 18.23 -3.35 -5.22
CA ALA A 99 19.08 -3.16 -6.38
C ALA A 99 19.81 -4.47 -6.73
N GLY A 100 19.71 -4.87 -7.99
CA GLY A 100 20.32 -6.11 -8.49
C GLY A 100 19.51 -7.40 -8.24
N GLN A 101 18.40 -7.36 -7.51
CA GLN A 101 17.55 -8.54 -7.29
C GLN A 101 16.51 -8.74 -8.41
N ASN A 102 16.31 -7.74 -9.28
CA ASN A 102 15.39 -7.79 -10.44
C ASN A 102 13.95 -8.24 -10.08
N ILE A 103 13.42 -7.77 -8.95
CA ILE A 103 12.05 -8.06 -8.55
C ILE A 103 11.12 -7.20 -9.40
N SER A 104 10.60 -7.78 -10.46
CA SER A 104 9.69 -7.11 -11.40
C SER A 104 8.28 -7.68 -11.25
N LEU A 105 7.30 -6.78 -11.21
CA LEU A 105 5.91 -7.11 -11.06
C LEU A 105 5.11 -6.54 -12.23
N GLU A 106 4.20 -7.35 -12.76
CA GLU A 106 3.31 -6.97 -13.85
C GLU A 106 2.16 -6.09 -13.35
N ARG A 107 1.60 -5.28 -14.23
CA ARG A 107 0.36 -4.54 -13.94
C ARG A 107 -0.75 -5.52 -13.53
N CYS A 108 -1.52 -5.14 -12.52
CA CYS A 108 -2.55 -5.95 -11.88
C CYS A 108 -2.02 -7.21 -11.16
N GLY A 109 -0.71 -7.47 -11.16
CA GLY A 109 -0.09 -8.50 -10.31
C GLY A 109 -0.21 -8.13 -8.84
N GLU A 110 -0.35 -9.12 -7.97
CA GLU A 110 -0.36 -8.88 -6.54
C GLU A 110 1.02 -8.40 -6.08
N MET A 111 1.08 -7.31 -5.34
CA MET A 111 2.30 -6.80 -4.73
C MET A 111 2.34 -7.00 -3.21
N ALA A 112 1.19 -6.95 -2.58
CA ALA A 112 1.10 -7.01 -1.13
C ALA A 112 -0.29 -7.44 -0.67
N ARG A 113 -0.42 -7.68 0.64
CA ARG A 113 -1.68 -7.96 1.33
C ARG A 113 -1.76 -7.22 2.65
N PHE A 114 -2.96 -6.76 2.97
CA PHE A 114 -3.34 -6.41 4.33
C PHE A 114 -4.19 -7.54 4.92
N ASN A 115 -4.02 -7.86 6.20
CA ASN A 115 -4.88 -8.86 6.85
C ASN A 115 -6.25 -8.30 7.26
N MET A 116 -6.47 -7.01 7.13
CA MET A 116 -7.75 -6.28 7.17
C MET A 116 -7.58 -4.92 6.49
N GLY A 117 -8.70 -4.26 6.12
CA GLY A 117 -8.70 -3.03 5.34
C GLY A 117 -7.74 -1.93 5.80
N SER A 118 -7.08 -1.26 4.87
CA SER A 118 -6.11 -0.20 5.10
C SER A 118 -6.13 0.83 3.96
N THR A 119 -5.08 1.64 3.88
CA THR A 119 -4.96 2.69 2.88
C THR A 119 -3.72 2.47 2.02
N VAL A 120 -3.88 2.57 0.71
CA VAL A 120 -2.78 2.65 -0.23
C VAL A 120 -2.74 4.07 -0.80
N ILE A 121 -1.57 4.70 -0.80
CA ILE A 121 -1.32 5.98 -1.44
C ILE A 121 -0.40 5.72 -2.62
N LEU A 122 -0.85 6.10 -3.80
CA LEU A 122 -0.06 6.02 -5.03
C LEU A 122 0.48 7.41 -5.38
N LEU A 123 1.80 7.51 -5.55
CA LEU A 123 2.48 8.73 -5.97
C LEU A 123 3.10 8.50 -7.34
N LEU A 124 2.66 9.29 -8.30
CA LEU A 124 3.15 9.28 -9.68
C LEU A 124 3.82 10.64 -9.97
N PRO A 125 4.88 10.68 -10.79
CA PRO A 125 5.41 11.94 -11.30
C PRO A 125 4.34 12.71 -12.07
N ASP A 126 4.49 14.02 -12.08
CA ASP A 126 3.63 14.88 -12.90
C ASP A 126 3.72 14.48 -14.38
N GLY A 127 2.59 14.48 -15.07
CA GLY A 127 2.50 14.10 -16.47
C GLY A 127 2.64 12.59 -16.77
N MET A 128 2.78 11.71 -15.76
CA MET A 128 2.84 10.27 -15.99
C MET A 128 1.47 9.65 -16.27
N ALA A 129 0.43 10.13 -15.60
CA ALA A 129 -0.92 9.60 -15.72
C ALA A 129 -1.95 10.70 -15.56
N GLU A 130 -3.11 10.48 -16.20
CA GLU A 130 -4.32 11.25 -15.98
C GLU A 130 -5.35 10.33 -15.33
N PHE A 131 -5.86 10.76 -14.18
CA PHE A 131 -6.89 10.01 -13.45
C PHE A 131 -8.25 10.28 -14.04
N ASP A 132 -9.10 9.24 -14.09
CA ASP A 132 -10.51 9.39 -14.41
C ASP A 132 -11.17 10.32 -13.35
N GLU A 133 -12.32 10.92 -13.67
CA GLU A 133 -13.08 11.75 -12.72
C GLU A 133 -13.60 10.89 -11.56
N LEU A 134 -12.77 10.74 -10.53
CA LEU A 134 -13.11 10.02 -9.31
C LEU A 134 -13.60 11.00 -8.25
N GLN A 135 -14.75 10.71 -7.65
CA GLN A 135 -15.26 11.50 -6.54
C GLN A 135 -14.62 11.07 -5.23
N PRO A 136 -14.38 11.99 -4.28
CA PRO A 136 -13.97 11.62 -2.93
C PRO A 136 -14.93 10.58 -2.33
N GLN A 137 -14.38 9.55 -1.69
CA GLN A 137 -15.12 8.42 -1.10
C GLN A 137 -15.86 7.52 -2.10
N GLN A 138 -15.61 7.67 -3.39
CA GLN A 138 -16.17 6.76 -4.39
C GLN A 138 -15.65 5.34 -4.16
N VAL A 139 -16.56 4.37 -4.19
CA VAL A 139 -16.20 2.96 -4.13
C VAL A 139 -15.53 2.56 -5.44
N VAL A 140 -14.36 1.92 -5.33
CA VAL A 140 -13.64 1.34 -6.46
C VAL A 140 -13.38 -0.14 -6.20
N ASN A 141 -13.39 -0.94 -7.26
CA ASN A 141 -13.15 -2.37 -7.17
C ASN A 141 -11.70 -2.71 -7.54
N VAL A 142 -11.19 -3.82 -7.00
CA VAL A 142 -9.88 -4.34 -7.38
C VAL A 142 -9.87 -4.62 -8.89
N GLY A 143 -8.84 -4.11 -9.59
CA GLY A 143 -8.74 -4.21 -11.04
C GLY A 143 -9.54 -3.15 -11.83
N GLN A 144 -10.32 -2.32 -11.16
CA GLN A 144 -10.98 -1.20 -11.83
C GLN A 144 -9.97 -0.18 -12.31
N ARG A 145 -10.18 0.34 -13.55
CA ARG A 145 -9.36 1.44 -14.07
C ARG A 145 -9.58 2.70 -13.25
N LEU A 146 -8.49 3.34 -12.85
CA LEU A 146 -8.49 4.61 -12.12
C LEU A 146 -8.06 5.80 -13.00
N GLY A 147 -7.54 5.51 -14.18
CA GLY A 147 -7.01 6.50 -15.11
C GLY A 147 -6.25 5.84 -16.25
N HIS A 148 -5.48 6.62 -16.98
CA HIS A 148 -4.63 6.13 -18.06
C HIS A 148 -3.25 6.80 -18.03
N LEU A 149 -2.26 6.10 -18.56
CA LEU A 149 -0.90 6.64 -18.67
C LEU A 149 -0.86 7.60 -19.85
N ILE A 150 -0.27 8.79 -19.65
CA ILE A 150 -0.06 9.78 -20.71
C ILE A 150 1.08 9.28 -21.62
N ARG A 151 0.94 9.47 -22.93
CA ARG A 151 1.92 9.02 -23.92
C ARG A 151 3.15 9.91 -23.96
#